data_c8797063ff65c20eb65c887c4e11e331
#
_entry.id   c8797063ff65c20eb65c887c4e11e331
#
_cell.length_a   1.000
_cell.length_b   1.000
_cell.length_c   1.000
_cell.angle_alpha   90.00
_cell.angle_beta   90.00
_cell.angle_gamma   90.00
#
_symmetry.space_group_name_H-M   'P 1'
#
loop_
_entity.id
_entity.type
_entity.pdbx_description
1 polymer ?
#
loop_
_entity_poly.entity_id
_entity_poly.type
_entity_poly.pdbx_seq_one_letter_code
_entity_poly.pdbx_strand_id
1 'polypeptide(L)'
;MSVSYFLYYGENMETYIDVFINVDGEKTSIIFNKMSEMGLKYHFGEHDFIYDWKKIVKISDELELADKIQDKLKGTGVVLKFTTIR
;
A
#
# COMPACT_ATOMS: atom_id res chain seq x y z
N MET A 1 -11.84 -23.55 18.38
CA MET A 1 -12.32 -23.07 17.26
C MET A 1 -12.08 -21.64 17.10
N SER A 2 -12.64 -20.84 17.93
CA SER A 2 -12.42 -19.42 17.80
C SER A 2 -10.96 -19.02 17.98
N VAL A 3 -10.20 -19.79 18.74
CA VAL A 3 -8.79 -19.46 18.97
C VAL A 3 -8.01 -19.47 17.66
N SER A 4 -8.12 -20.55 16.90
CA SER A 4 -7.39 -20.62 15.63
C SER A 4 -7.89 -19.56 14.66
N TYR A 5 -9.15 -19.22 14.78
CA TYR A 5 -9.72 -18.19 13.96
C TYR A 5 -9.09 -16.83 14.25
N PHE A 6 -8.92 -16.52 15.53
CA PHE A 6 -8.25 -15.28 15.92
C PHE A 6 -6.81 -15.25 15.45
N LEU A 7 -6.11 -16.35 15.59
CA LEU A 7 -4.73 -16.43 15.13
C LEU A 7 -4.64 -16.18 13.64
N TYR A 8 -5.60 -16.72 12.91
CA TYR A 8 -5.64 -16.53 11.48
C TYR A 8 -5.74 -15.03 11.13
N TYR A 9 -6.64 -14.33 11.79
CA TYR A 9 -6.77 -12.90 11.54
C TYR A 9 -5.54 -12.13 11.96
N GLY A 10 -4.93 -12.53 13.05
CA GLY A 10 -3.74 -11.86 13.55
C GLY A 10 -2.53 -12.04 12.67
N GLU A 11 -2.56 -13.00 11.75
CA GLU A 11 -1.43 -13.28 10.88
C GLU A 11 -1.44 -12.53 9.57
N ASN A 12 -2.55 -11.86 9.27
CA ASN A 12 -2.69 -11.18 7.98
C ASN A 12 -2.83 -9.70 8.17
N MET A 13 -1.78 -8.98 7.82
CA MET A 13 -1.77 -7.52 7.86
C MET A 13 -1.85 -6.99 6.44
N GLU A 14 -2.52 -5.87 6.30
CA GLU A 14 -2.70 -5.23 5.02
C GLU A 14 -2.40 -3.75 5.14
N THR A 15 -1.71 -3.20 4.16
CA THR A 15 -1.46 -1.77 4.07
C THR A 15 -2.27 -1.21 2.91
N TYR A 16 -3.08 -0.23 3.22
CA TYR A 16 -3.89 0.46 2.22
C TYR A 16 -3.21 1.77 1.87
N ILE A 17 -3.23 2.11 0.59
CA ILE A 17 -2.54 3.28 0.08
C ILE A 17 -3.53 4.13 -0.71
N ASP A 18 -3.66 5.38 -0.29
CA ASP A 18 -4.47 6.36 -1.01
C ASP A 18 -3.54 7.26 -1.81
N VAL A 19 -3.91 7.51 -3.06
CA VAL A 19 -3.08 8.27 -3.98
C VAL A 19 -3.80 9.57 -4.33
N PHE A 20 -3.12 10.69 -4.08
CA PHE A 20 -3.64 12.01 -4.43
C PHE A 20 -2.83 12.56 -5.59
N ILE A 21 -3.48 12.69 -6.74
CA ILE A 21 -2.83 13.06 -8.00
C ILE A 21 -2.73 14.58 -8.10
N ASN A 22 -1.57 15.03 -8.58
CA ASN A 22 -1.36 16.44 -8.90
C ASN A 22 -1.57 16.62 -10.39
N VAL A 23 -2.46 17.55 -10.76
CA VAL A 23 -2.78 17.78 -12.17
C VAL A 23 -1.57 18.22 -12.96
N ASP A 24 -0.59 18.86 -12.31
CA ASP A 24 0.64 19.31 -12.97
C ASP A 24 1.76 18.27 -12.88
N GLY A 25 1.48 17.11 -12.30
CA GLY A 25 2.47 16.06 -12.13
C GLY A 25 2.42 15.04 -13.24
N GLU A 26 2.91 13.84 -12.91
CA GLU A 26 2.96 12.75 -13.87
C GLU A 26 1.56 12.22 -14.17
N LYS A 27 1.40 11.58 -15.32
CA LYS A 27 0.11 11.00 -15.73
C LYS A 27 -0.33 9.92 -14.78
N THR A 28 -1.62 9.88 -14.49
CA THR A 28 -2.21 8.90 -13.58
C THR A 28 -1.90 7.48 -13.98
N SER A 29 -1.97 7.17 -15.28
CA SER A 29 -1.71 5.81 -15.77
C SER A 29 -0.28 5.38 -15.49
N ILE A 30 0.68 6.30 -15.61
CA ILE A 30 2.09 5.99 -15.34
C ILE A 30 2.28 5.73 -13.86
N ILE A 31 1.68 6.55 -13.01
CA ILE A 31 1.77 6.39 -11.56
C ILE A 31 1.21 5.03 -11.14
N PHE A 32 0.02 4.69 -11.65
CA PHE A 32 -0.65 3.45 -11.29
C PHE A 32 0.12 2.23 -11.80
N ASN A 33 0.72 2.33 -12.99
CA ASN A 33 1.57 1.25 -13.51
C ASN A 33 2.79 1.02 -12.62
N LYS A 34 3.42 2.10 -12.16
CA LYS A 34 4.58 1.99 -11.27
C LYS A 34 4.19 1.31 -9.96
N MET A 35 3.03 1.65 -9.43
CA MET A 35 2.56 1.04 -8.18
C MET A 35 2.27 -0.45 -8.38
N SER A 36 1.67 -0.81 -9.51
CA SER A 36 1.40 -2.21 -9.81
C SER A 36 2.68 -3.02 -9.95
N GLU A 37 3.73 -2.43 -10.52
CA GLU A 37 5.04 -3.07 -10.66
C GLU A 37 5.66 -3.42 -9.31
N MET A 38 5.29 -2.70 -8.26
CA MET A 38 5.79 -2.96 -6.92
C MET A 38 4.97 -4.00 -6.17
N GLY A 39 4.00 -4.62 -6.82
CA GLY A 39 3.18 -5.64 -6.20
C GLY A 39 1.95 -5.12 -5.51
N LEU A 40 1.64 -3.83 -5.68
CA LEU A 40 0.42 -3.26 -5.13
C LEU A 40 -0.74 -3.59 -6.04
N LYS A 41 -1.89 -3.90 -5.45
CA LYS A 41 -3.07 -4.25 -6.22
C LYS A 41 -4.12 -3.17 -6.07
N TYR A 42 -4.92 -2.97 -7.13
CA TYR A 42 -6.05 -2.07 -7.06
C TYR A 42 -7.03 -2.59 -6.01
N HIS A 43 -7.60 -1.66 -5.27
CA HIS A 43 -8.58 -1.98 -4.25
C HIS A 43 -9.86 -1.21 -4.54
N PHE A 44 -10.95 -1.95 -4.74
CA PHE A 44 -12.24 -1.32 -4.99
C PHE A 44 -12.89 -0.99 -3.66
N GLY A 45 -13.12 0.30 -3.39
CA GLY A 45 -13.71 0.73 -2.13
C GLY A 45 -13.11 2.05 -1.68
N GLU A 46 -12.77 2.13 -0.38
CA GLU A 46 -12.33 3.37 0.22
C GLU A 46 -10.90 3.78 -0.14
N HIS A 47 -10.09 2.81 -0.52
CA HIS A 47 -8.65 3.05 -0.77
C HIS A 47 -8.30 2.66 -2.18
N ASP A 48 -7.24 3.26 -2.71
CA ASP A 48 -6.84 3.03 -4.10
C ASP A 48 -6.06 1.75 -4.31
N PHE A 49 -5.14 1.45 -3.40
CA PHE A 49 -4.28 0.28 -3.51
C PHE A 49 -4.19 -0.46 -2.20
N ILE A 50 -3.85 -1.74 -2.29
CA ILE A 50 -3.65 -2.58 -1.14
C ILE A 50 -2.37 -3.39 -1.32
N TYR A 51 -1.61 -3.53 -0.24
CA TYR A 51 -0.48 -4.44 -0.17
C TYR A 51 -0.77 -5.48 0.92
N ASP A 52 -0.91 -6.72 0.51
CA ASP A 52 -1.18 -7.83 1.43
C ASP A 52 0.15 -8.42 1.86
N TRP A 53 0.50 -8.22 3.11
CA TRP A 53 1.75 -8.71 3.67
C TRP A 53 1.78 -10.23 3.81
N LYS A 54 0.59 -10.83 3.98
CA LYS A 54 0.43 -12.29 4.19
C LYS A 54 1.12 -12.79 5.45
N LYS A 55 1.43 -11.89 6.37
CA LYS A 55 2.09 -12.17 7.63
C LYS A 55 1.98 -10.95 8.53
N ILE A 56 2.35 -11.13 9.79
CA ILE A 56 2.49 -10.00 10.70
C ILE A 56 3.86 -9.38 10.45
N VAL A 57 3.92 -8.08 10.29
CA VAL A 57 5.18 -7.38 10.02
C VAL A 57 5.44 -6.35 11.10
N LYS A 58 6.70 -5.93 11.18
CA LYS A 58 7.13 -4.90 12.11
C LYS A 58 6.92 -3.53 11.48
N ILE A 59 6.88 -2.50 12.32
CA ILE A 59 6.78 -1.13 11.83
C ILE A 59 7.92 -0.82 10.87
N SER A 60 9.12 -1.34 11.13
CA SER A 60 10.25 -1.13 10.25
C SER A 60 10.00 -1.66 8.84
N ASP A 61 9.29 -2.78 8.71
CA ASP A 61 8.94 -3.33 7.40
C ASP A 61 7.97 -2.41 6.67
N GLU A 62 7.01 -1.84 7.40
CA GLU A 62 6.03 -0.92 6.82
C GLU A 62 6.71 0.35 6.34
N LEU A 63 7.65 0.88 7.12
CA LEU A 63 8.40 2.07 6.73
C LEU A 63 9.27 1.81 5.51
N GLU A 64 9.86 0.60 5.42
CA GLU A 64 10.64 0.22 4.26
C GLU A 64 9.80 0.19 2.99
N LEU A 65 8.59 -0.34 3.09
CA LEU A 65 7.68 -0.36 1.95
C LEU A 65 7.33 1.07 1.53
N ALA A 66 7.02 1.92 2.49
CA ALA A 66 6.71 3.32 2.22
C ALA A 66 7.87 4.02 1.52
N ASP A 67 9.10 3.78 2.00
CA ASP A 67 10.29 4.38 1.40
C ASP A 67 10.47 3.91 -0.04
N LYS A 68 10.29 2.63 -0.30
CA LYS A 68 10.42 2.09 -1.66
C LYS A 68 9.39 2.71 -2.60
N ILE A 69 8.16 2.87 -2.13
CA ILE A 69 7.12 3.47 -2.95
C ILE A 69 7.43 4.93 -3.21
N GLN A 70 7.90 5.65 -2.19
CA GLN A 70 8.27 7.05 -2.35
C GLN A 70 9.41 7.22 -3.35
N ASP A 71 10.42 6.36 -3.28
CA ASP A 71 11.52 6.40 -4.23
C ASP A 71 11.07 6.15 -5.65
N LYS A 72 10.18 5.18 -5.83
CA LYS A 72 9.68 4.83 -7.16
C LYS A 72 8.85 5.95 -7.77
N LEU A 73 8.13 6.70 -6.94
CA LEU A 73 7.23 7.74 -7.38
C LEU A 73 7.83 9.15 -7.25
N LYS A 74 9.10 9.22 -6.93
CA LYS A 74 9.77 10.51 -6.79
C LYS A 74 9.68 11.30 -8.09
N GLY A 75 9.33 12.57 -7.97
CA GLY A 75 9.21 13.45 -9.13
C GLY A 75 7.85 13.41 -9.82
N THR A 76 6.95 12.53 -9.38
CA THR A 76 5.61 12.43 -9.99
C THR A 76 4.62 13.46 -9.45
N GLY A 77 4.93 14.05 -8.29
CA GLY A 77 4.05 15.03 -7.67
C GLY A 77 2.89 14.44 -6.87
N VAL A 78 2.84 13.12 -6.71
CA VAL A 78 1.76 12.49 -5.95
C VAL A 78 1.97 12.66 -4.45
N VAL A 79 0.87 12.64 -3.72
CA VAL A 79 0.86 12.56 -2.27
C VAL A 79 0.22 11.24 -1.89
N LEU A 80 0.84 10.50 -0.99
CA LEU A 80 0.38 9.19 -0.59
C LEU A 80 -0.01 9.17 0.87
N LYS A 81 -1.05 8.40 1.18
CA LYS A 81 -1.44 8.14 2.56
C LYS A 81 -1.43 6.65 2.78
N PHE A 82 -0.74 6.21 3.81
CA PHE A 82 -0.62 4.80 4.17
C PHE A 82 -1.43 4.49 5.42
N THR A 83 -2.18 3.41 5.38
CA THR A 83 -2.94 2.94 6.52
C THR A 83 -2.73 1.44 6.64
N THR A 84 -2.17 0.98 7.76
CA THR A 84 -1.96 -0.46 7.98
C THR A 84 -2.96 -0.96 8.99
N ILE A 85 -3.61 -2.06 8.63
CA ILE A 85 -4.61 -2.72 9.48
C ILE A 85 -4.02 -4.01 10.00
N ARG A 86 -4.09 -4.17 11.31
CA ARG A 86 -3.55 -5.32 12.01
C ARG A 86 -4.64 -6.26 12.51
#